data_ab91650fb37bd270c9e625d916577ae3
#
_entry.id   ab91650fb37bd270c9e625d916577ae3
#
_cell.length_a   1.000
_cell.length_b   1.000
_cell.length_c   1.000
_cell.angle_alpha   90.00
_cell.angle_beta   90.00
_cell.angle_gamma   90.00
#
_symmetry.space_group_name_H-M   'P 1'
#
loop_
_entity.id
_entity.type
_entity.pdbx_description
1 polymer ?
#
loop_
_entity_poly.entity_id
_entity_poly.type
_entity_poly.pdbx_seq_one_letter_code
_entity_poly.pdbx_strand_id
1 'polypeptide(L)'
;MAVLQGWRAARVTPLGELHTPPRMTAALLRLTVQVVLVASLWHGLYAATGTTAGLTKDQAVTYAVLAVLATRIRELDQYAGRDTVLQHMHFGTIIYWYLRPLPPQRYYALRALGEQLYGLVWVLAGYVICLAAGVVEPPKSAAVAGVFAVSAFLGQWVLYYVMLAIDQLCFWTLRNGAAMLILIFAQNLLSGVYAPLWFFPDWFITMSGFLPFQATLSVPLSLYVGRIELSDAGPQLAVQAAWVVALALLTRLLWRRAARRVISQGG
;
A
#
# COMPACT_ATOMS: atom_id res chain seq x y z
N MET A 1 -12.66 -25.51 10.98
CA MET A 1 -11.37 -25.73 10.28
C MET A 1 -10.96 -24.57 9.36
N ALA A 2 -11.79 -24.03 8.49
CA ALA A 2 -11.42 -22.92 7.57
C ALA A 2 -10.96 -21.64 8.28
N VAL A 3 -11.55 -21.26 9.41
CA VAL A 3 -11.17 -20.07 10.20
C VAL A 3 -9.76 -20.21 10.79
N LEU A 4 -9.41 -21.39 11.31
CA LEU A 4 -8.07 -21.66 11.87
C LEU A 4 -6.97 -21.63 10.79
N GLN A 5 -7.28 -22.06 9.57
CA GLN A 5 -6.34 -22.02 8.45
C GLN A 5 -6.16 -20.60 7.93
N GLY A 6 -7.23 -19.79 7.90
CA GLY A 6 -7.16 -18.38 7.58
C GLY A 6 -6.29 -17.60 8.56
N TRP A 7 -6.46 -17.85 9.86
CA TRP A 7 -5.65 -17.24 10.90
C TRP A 7 -4.15 -17.60 10.80
N ARG A 8 -3.85 -18.85 10.42
CA ARG A 8 -2.47 -19.28 10.16
C ARG A 8 -1.83 -18.51 8.99
N ALA A 9 -2.56 -18.31 7.90
CA ALA A 9 -2.08 -17.54 6.76
C ALA A 9 -1.76 -16.08 7.13
N ALA A 10 -2.65 -15.43 7.88
CA ALA A 10 -2.46 -14.04 8.32
C ALA A 10 -1.24 -13.83 9.24
N ARG A 11 -0.78 -14.86 9.94
CA ARG A 11 0.33 -14.78 10.90
C ARG A 11 1.71 -15.07 10.28
N VAL A 12 1.80 -15.53 9.05
CA VAL A 12 3.08 -15.98 8.45
C VAL A 12 4.11 -14.85 8.42
N THR A 13 3.78 -13.72 7.84
CA THR A 13 4.73 -12.58 7.73
C THR A 13 5.00 -11.90 9.07
N PRO A 14 4.00 -11.56 9.90
CA PRO A 14 4.24 -11.00 11.23
C PRO A 14 5.18 -11.86 12.08
N LEU A 15 4.94 -13.17 12.13
CA LEU A 15 5.83 -14.08 12.89
C LEU A 15 7.23 -14.13 12.30
N GLY A 16 7.36 -14.15 10.97
CA GLY A 16 8.65 -14.13 10.28
C GLY A 16 9.49 -12.89 10.61
N GLU A 17 8.88 -11.72 10.70
CA GLU A 17 9.56 -10.48 11.10
C GLU A 17 9.96 -10.50 12.59
N LEU A 18 9.07 -10.93 13.47
CA LEU A 18 9.35 -11.01 14.90
C LEU A 18 10.51 -11.97 15.23
N HIS A 19 10.71 -13.01 14.41
CA HIS A 19 11.84 -13.93 14.55
C HIS A 19 13.15 -13.40 13.92
N THR A 20 13.14 -12.21 13.31
CA THR A 20 14.34 -11.58 12.74
C THR A 20 14.57 -10.17 13.30
N PRO A 21 14.92 -10.03 14.60
CA PRO A 21 15.10 -8.74 15.27
C PRO A 21 16.02 -7.74 14.52
N PRO A 22 17.16 -8.16 13.92
CA PRO A 22 18.03 -7.22 13.23
C PRO A 22 17.36 -6.55 12.01
N ARG A 23 16.44 -7.25 11.32
CA ARG A 23 15.68 -6.67 10.19
C ARG A 23 14.65 -5.67 10.68
N MET A 24 13.97 -5.99 11.76
CA MET A 24 12.99 -5.10 12.39
C MET A 24 13.65 -3.82 12.87
N THR A 25 14.78 -3.91 13.58
CA THR A 25 15.50 -2.73 14.06
C THR A 25 16.04 -1.87 12.92
N ALA A 26 16.57 -2.48 11.85
CA ALA A 26 17.00 -1.75 10.67
C ALA A 26 15.84 -1.04 9.96
N ALA A 27 14.67 -1.68 9.86
CA ALA A 27 13.47 -1.07 9.28
C ALA A 27 12.98 0.14 10.11
N LEU A 28 12.97 0.01 11.43
CA LEU A 28 12.57 1.12 12.32
C LEU A 28 13.58 2.28 12.27
N LEU A 29 14.88 1.98 12.29
CA LEU A 29 15.92 3.00 12.15
C LEU A 29 15.78 3.76 10.83
N ARG A 30 15.60 3.03 9.73
CA ARG A 30 15.36 3.63 8.41
C ARG A 30 14.12 4.52 8.43
N LEU A 31 13.02 4.05 8.99
CA LEU A 31 11.76 4.80 9.08
C LEU A 31 11.96 6.09 9.88
N THR A 32 12.64 6.03 11.03
CA THR A 32 12.95 7.19 11.87
C THR A 32 13.80 8.22 11.11
N VAL A 33 14.85 7.76 10.43
CA VAL A 33 15.71 8.63 9.61
C VAL A 33 14.91 9.27 8.48
N GLN A 34 14.06 8.51 7.79
CA GLN A 34 13.21 9.03 6.72
C GLN A 34 12.23 10.10 7.23
N VAL A 35 11.59 9.87 8.37
CA VAL A 35 10.68 10.86 9.00
C VAL A 35 11.42 12.15 9.31
N VAL A 36 12.60 12.06 9.96
CA VAL A 36 13.41 13.25 10.29
C VAL A 36 13.84 14.00 9.04
N LEU A 37 14.35 13.27 8.03
CA LEU A 37 14.80 13.89 6.78
C LEU A 37 13.66 14.57 6.03
N VAL A 38 12.50 13.91 5.91
CA VAL A 38 11.34 14.46 5.21
C VAL A 38 10.77 15.65 5.95
N ALA A 39 10.61 15.57 7.28
CA ALA A 39 10.15 16.70 8.07
C ALA A 39 11.11 17.90 7.94
N SER A 40 12.43 17.68 8.05
CA SER A 40 13.44 18.74 7.89
C SER A 40 13.43 19.35 6.50
N LEU A 41 13.27 18.54 5.44
CA LEU A 41 13.19 18.99 4.06
C LEU A 41 11.99 19.94 3.87
N TRP A 42 10.80 19.54 4.34
CA TRP A 42 9.59 20.35 4.18
C TRP A 42 9.63 21.60 5.05
N HIS A 43 10.19 21.53 6.25
CA HIS A 43 10.42 22.71 7.07
C HIS A 43 11.35 23.72 6.39
N GLY A 44 12.45 23.26 5.78
CA GLY A 44 13.39 24.10 5.03
C GLY A 44 12.76 24.70 3.77
N LEU A 45 12.00 23.91 3.00
CA LEU A 45 11.33 24.39 1.78
C LEU A 45 10.33 25.51 2.07
N TYR A 46 9.48 25.32 3.08
CA TYR A 46 8.46 26.31 3.44
C TYR A 46 9.04 27.53 4.16
N ALA A 47 10.20 27.42 4.82
CA ALA A 47 10.89 28.57 5.37
C ALA A 47 11.38 29.52 4.26
N ALA A 48 11.68 28.97 3.07
CA ALA A 48 12.16 29.77 1.93
C ALA A 48 11.02 30.33 1.05
N THR A 49 9.86 29.64 0.97
CA THR A 49 8.80 29.95 -0.01
C THR A 49 7.49 30.48 0.60
N GLY A 50 7.31 30.38 1.92
CA GLY A 50 6.06 30.74 2.58
C GLY A 50 4.94 29.70 2.35
N THR A 51 3.86 30.08 1.69
CA THR A 51 2.77 29.15 1.29
C THR A 51 3.01 28.65 -0.13
N THR A 52 2.99 27.34 -0.33
CA THR A 52 3.15 26.73 -1.65
C THR A 52 1.95 25.84 -1.95
N ALA A 53 1.38 25.96 -3.13
CA ALA A 53 0.26 25.14 -3.63
C ALA A 53 -1.00 25.14 -2.75
N GLY A 54 -1.27 26.24 -2.03
CA GLY A 54 -2.48 26.43 -1.23
C GLY A 54 -2.54 25.64 0.08
N LEU A 55 -1.41 25.08 0.53
CA LEU A 55 -1.30 24.38 1.82
C LEU A 55 -0.41 25.13 2.78
N THR A 56 -0.72 25.03 4.07
CA THR A 56 0.17 25.48 5.14
C THR A 56 1.36 24.56 5.26
N LYS A 57 2.45 25.09 5.86
CA LYS A 57 3.64 24.30 6.17
C LYS A 57 3.29 23.02 6.95
N ASP A 58 2.45 23.15 7.99
CA ASP A 58 2.13 22.05 8.89
C ASP A 58 1.29 20.96 8.19
N GLN A 59 0.41 21.35 7.25
CA GLN A 59 -0.30 20.40 6.40
C GLN A 59 0.64 19.63 5.46
N ALA A 60 1.61 20.31 4.86
CA ALA A 60 2.58 19.68 3.96
C ALA A 60 3.52 18.73 4.71
N VAL A 61 4.02 19.13 5.89
CA VAL A 61 4.85 18.28 6.77
C VAL A 61 4.04 17.08 7.23
N THR A 62 2.79 17.29 7.69
CA THR A 62 1.89 16.21 8.11
C THR A 62 1.66 15.19 7.00
N TYR A 63 1.33 15.66 5.78
CA TYR A 63 1.15 14.77 4.63
C TYR A 63 2.42 13.94 4.36
N ALA A 64 3.57 14.59 4.29
CA ALA A 64 4.83 13.94 3.94
C ALA A 64 5.27 12.92 4.99
N VAL A 65 5.13 13.25 6.27
CA VAL A 65 5.43 12.30 7.38
C VAL A 65 4.47 11.12 7.35
N LEU A 66 3.17 11.36 7.17
CA LEU A 66 2.19 10.27 7.05
C LEU A 66 2.43 9.40 5.82
N ALA A 67 2.87 9.99 4.69
CA ALA A 67 3.27 9.24 3.50
C ALA A 67 4.46 8.30 3.80
N VAL A 68 5.48 8.80 4.51
CA VAL A 68 6.62 7.98 4.96
C VAL A 68 6.17 6.87 5.90
N LEU A 69 5.36 7.17 6.90
CA LEU A 69 4.83 6.15 7.82
C LEU A 69 4.03 5.07 7.08
N ALA A 70 3.20 5.46 6.10
CA ALA A 70 2.43 4.52 5.30
C ALA A 70 3.32 3.57 4.48
N THR A 71 4.57 3.95 4.15
CA THR A 71 5.50 3.05 3.43
C THR A 71 5.76 1.77 4.21
N ARG A 72 5.66 1.79 5.55
CA ARG A 72 5.86 0.60 6.37
C ARG A 72 4.86 -0.53 6.05
N ILE A 73 3.58 -0.22 5.83
CA ILE A 73 2.58 -1.21 5.39
C ILE A 73 2.86 -1.62 3.95
N ARG A 74 3.17 -0.65 3.09
CA ARG A 74 3.40 -0.87 1.66
C ARG A 74 4.64 -1.73 1.39
N GLU A 75 5.70 -1.57 2.19
CA GLU A 75 6.91 -2.39 2.09
C GLU A 75 6.67 -3.84 2.47
N LEU A 76 5.84 -4.12 3.47
CA LEU A 76 5.46 -5.48 3.82
C LEU A 76 4.80 -6.18 2.64
N ASP A 77 3.85 -5.53 1.97
CA ASP A 77 3.20 -6.04 0.77
C ASP A 77 4.19 -6.25 -0.40
N GLN A 78 5.18 -5.36 -0.55
CA GLN A 78 6.18 -5.42 -1.62
C GLN A 78 7.27 -6.48 -1.36
N TYR A 79 7.66 -6.67 -0.10
CA TYR A 79 8.71 -7.62 0.31
C TYR A 79 8.17 -8.95 0.83
N ALA A 80 6.88 -9.14 0.88
CA ALA A 80 6.25 -10.43 1.12
C ALA A 80 6.63 -11.50 0.07
N GLY A 81 7.55 -11.14 -0.80
CA GLY A 81 8.08 -11.87 -1.93
C GLY A 81 8.71 -13.23 -1.66
N ARG A 82 8.69 -13.73 -0.43
CA ARG A 82 9.16 -15.07 -0.11
C ARG A 82 8.12 -16.17 -0.34
N ASP A 83 6.89 -15.81 -0.70
CA ASP A 83 5.80 -16.76 -0.93
C ASP A 83 4.92 -16.24 -2.07
N THR A 84 5.58 -15.68 -3.11
CA THR A 84 4.92 -15.17 -4.31
C THR A 84 4.52 -16.30 -5.24
N VAL A 85 3.57 -16.01 -6.12
CA VAL A 85 3.17 -16.94 -7.19
C VAL A 85 4.38 -17.34 -8.04
N LEU A 86 5.26 -16.38 -8.32
CA LEU A 86 6.48 -16.61 -9.08
C LEU A 86 7.40 -17.64 -8.44
N GLN A 87 7.62 -17.56 -7.11
CA GLN A 87 8.45 -18.54 -6.41
C GLN A 87 7.85 -19.94 -6.45
N HIS A 88 6.54 -20.05 -6.23
CA HIS A 88 5.86 -21.32 -6.32
C HIS A 88 5.94 -21.94 -7.72
N MET A 89 5.95 -21.12 -8.76
CA MET A 89 6.18 -21.60 -10.13
C MET A 89 7.62 -22.07 -10.35
N HIS A 90 8.62 -21.30 -9.91
CA HIS A 90 10.02 -21.64 -10.07
C HIS A 90 10.42 -22.93 -9.35
N PHE A 91 9.85 -23.16 -8.16
CA PHE A 91 10.14 -24.36 -7.37
C PHE A 91 9.19 -25.52 -7.66
N GLY A 92 8.25 -25.38 -8.62
CA GLY A 92 7.25 -26.40 -8.93
C GLY A 92 6.25 -26.65 -7.82
N THR A 93 6.28 -25.87 -6.73
CA THR A 93 5.42 -26.03 -5.55
C THR A 93 4.02 -25.50 -5.78
N ILE A 94 3.74 -24.91 -6.94
CA ILE A 94 2.43 -24.36 -7.28
C ILE A 94 1.33 -25.45 -7.26
N ILE A 95 1.71 -26.69 -7.54
CA ILE A 95 0.78 -27.84 -7.53
C ILE A 95 0.19 -28.09 -6.13
N TYR A 96 0.95 -27.81 -5.07
CA TYR A 96 0.47 -27.97 -3.70
C TYR A 96 -0.65 -26.99 -3.34
N TRP A 97 -0.81 -25.90 -4.08
CA TRP A 97 -1.91 -24.95 -3.89
C TRP A 97 -3.27 -25.57 -4.21
N TYR A 98 -3.32 -26.47 -5.17
CA TYR A 98 -4.53 -27.18 -5.55
C TYR A 98 -4.89 -28.32 -4.57
N LEU A 99 -3.94 -28.75 -3.76
CA LEU A 99 -4.14 -29.76 -2.71
C LEU A 99 -4.54 -29.12 -1.37
N ARG A 100 -4.42 -27.81 -1.22
CA ARG A 100 -4.80 -27.09 0.01
C ARG A 100 -6.32 -26.88 0.05
N PRO A 101 -6.96 -27.01 1.23
CA PRO A 101 -8.39 -26.78 1.36
C PRO A 101 -8.77 -25.28 1.26
N LEU A 102 -7.79 -24.38 1.23
CA LEU A 102 -8.00 -22.95 1.08
C LEU A 102 -7.59 -22.51 -0.34
N PRO A 103 -8.51 -21.87 -1.12
CA PRO A 103 -8.18 -21.36 -2.44
C PRO A 103 -7.02 -20.35 -2.38
N PRO A 104 -6.08 -20.37 -3.35
CA PRO A 104 -4.90 -19.49 -3.35
C PRO A 104 -5.23 -18.00 -3.17
N GLN A 105 -6.26 -17.50 -3.86
CA GLN A 105 -6.69 -16.11 -3.75
C GLN A 105 -7.12 -15.72 -2.32
N ARG A 106 -7.81 -16.62 -1.61
CA ARG A 106 -8.18 -16.39 -0.21
C ARG A 106 -6.97 -16.42 0.71
N TYR A 107 -6.02 -17.32 0.44
CA TYR A 107 -4.78 -17.38 1.20
C TYR A 107 -4.00 -16.06 1.09
N TYR A 108 -3.77 -15.58 -0.13
CA TYR A 108 -3.05 -14.31 -0.36
C TYR A 108 -3.78 -13.11 0.25
N ALA A 109 -5.11 -13.06 0.14
CA ALA A 109 -5.90 -11.97 0.75
C ALA A 109 -5.81 -11.97 2.29
N LEU A 110 -5.91 -13.15 2.92
CA LEU A 110 -5.78 -13.27 4.38
C LEU A 110 -4.37 -12.96 4.87
N ARG A 111 -3.36 -13.35 4.08
CA ARG A 111 -1.98 -13.01 4.36
C ARG A 111 -1.76 -11.50 4.27
N ALA A 112 -2.19 -10.87 3.19
CA ALA A 112 -2.11 -9.43 3.02
C ALA A 112 -2.83 -8.67 4.15
N LEU A 113 -4.01 -9.13 4.56
CA LEU A 113 -4.72 -8.57 5.70
C LEU A 113 -3.88 -8.66 7.00
N GLY A 114 -3.25 -9.80 7.25
CA GLY A 114 -2.37 -9.97 8.41
C GLY A 114 -1.16 -9.05 8.38
N GLU A 115 -0.55 -8.88 7.21
CA GLU A 115 0.56 -7.94 6.98
C GLU A 115 0.13 -6.49 7.19
N GLN A 116 -1.02 -6.10 6.66
CA GLN A 116 -1.58 -4.75 6.83
C GLN A 116 -1.89 -4.45 8.29
N LEU A 117 -2.51 -5.39 9.02
CA LEU A 117 -2.80 -5.21 10.44
C LEU A 117 -1.52 -5.10 11.28
N TYR A 118 -0.50 -5.90 10.98
CA TYR A 118 0.79 -5.82 11.64
C TYR A 118 1.50 -4.49 11.31
N GLY A 119 1.53 -4.09 10.04
CA GLY A 119 2.09 -2.81 9.62
C GLY A 119 1.36 -1.62 10.25
N LEU A 120 0.03 -1.70 10.38
CA LEU A 120 -0.78 -0.67 11.01
C LEU A 120 -0.38 -0.42 12.47
N VAL A 121 0.00 -1.44 13.23
CA VAL A 121 0.51 -1.28 14.61
C VAL A 121 1.73 -0.36 14.62
N TRP A 122 2.67 -0.56 13.69
CA TRP A 122 3.89 0.26 13.58
C TRP A 122 3.59 1.68 13.09
N VAL A 123 2.66 1.81 12.15
CA VAL A 123 2.21 3.14 11.65
C VAL A 123 1.54 3.92 12.77
N LEU A 124 0.66 3.29 13.55
CA LEU A 124 0.01 3.94 14.67
C LEU A 124 1.00 4.33 15.77
N ALA A 125 1.96 3.46 16.11
CA ALA A 125 3.01 3.80 17.05
C ALA A 125 3.85 4.99 16.56
N GLY A 126 4.30 4.98 15.30
CA GLY A 126 5.02 6.09 14.70
C GLY A 126 4.19 7.38 14.64
N TYR A 127 2.91 7.28 14.31
CA TYR A 127 1.97 8.40 14.31
C TYR A 127 1.84 9.04 15.70
N VAL A 128 1.62 8.23 16.74
CA VAL A 128 1.52 8.73 18.13
C VAL A 128 2.79 9.42 18.57
N ILE A 129 3.97 8.87 18.23
CA ILE A 129 5.26 9.50 18.52
C ILE A 129 5.40 10.84 17.80
N CYS A 130 5.09 10.90 16.50
CA CYS A 130 5.17 12.14 15.73
C CYS A 130 4.16 13.20 16.19
N LEU A 131 2.98 12.76 16.63
CA LEU A 131 1.96 13.64 17.20
C LEU A 131 2.42 14.22 18.55
N ALA A 132 2.97 13.38 19.44
CA ALA A 132 3.51 13.80 20.73
C ALA A 132 4.71 14.74 20.58
N ALA A 133 5.52 14.55 19.52
CA ALA A 133 6.63 15.43 19.18
C ALA A 133 6.20 16.74 18.46
N GLY A 134 4.91 16.93 18.18
CA GLY A 134 4.40 18.12 17.47
C GLY A 134 4.83 18.22 16.00
N VAL A 135 5.24 17.10 15.39
CA VAL A 135 5.66 17.03 13.98
C VAL A 135 4.46 16.85 13.03
N VAL A 136 3.41 16.22 13.50
CA VAL A 136 2.19 15.92 12.75
C VAL A 136 1.00 16.57 13.45
N GLU A 137 0.12 17.19 12.67
CA GLU A 137 -1.14 17.72 13.20
C GLU A 137 -2.20 16.62 13.34
N PRO A 138 -3.04 16.68 14.39
CA PRO A 138 -4.18 15.77 14.51
C PRO A 138 -5.22 16.05 13.42
N PRO A 139 -6.10 15.08 13.10
CA PRO A 139 -7.18 15.30 12.16
C PRO A 139 -8.14 16.38 12.69
N LYS A 140 -8.67 17.23 11.81
CA LYS A 140 -9.55 18.35 12.19
C LYS A 140 -10.81 17.95 12.96
N SER A 141 -11.28 16.72 12.77
CA SER A 141 -12.44 16.16 13.45
C SER A 141 -12.43 14.63 13.47
N ALA A 142 -13.21 14.02 14.35
CA ALA A 142 -13.41 12.57 14.37
C ALA A 142 -14.02 12.04 13.04
N ALA A 143 -14.84 12.84 12.37
CA ALA A 143 -15.40 12.49 11.07
C ALA A 143 -14.30 12.40 10.00
N VAL A 144 -13.37 13.36 9.96
CA VAL A 144 -12.19 13.31 9.06
C VAL A 144 -11.33 12.09 9.36
N ALA A 145 -11.08 11.78 10.63
CA ALA A 145 -10.33 10.59 11.01
C ALA A 145 -11.01 9.29 10.52
N GLY A 146 -12.35 9.21 10.67
CA GLY A 146 -13.13 8.06 10.21
C GLY A 146 -13.10 7.88 8.70
N VAL A 147 -13.30 8.96 7.95
CA VAL A 147 -13.26 8.94 6.48
C VAL A 147 -11.85 8.63 5.99
N PHE A 148 -10.81 9.20 6.61
CA PHE A 148 -9.42 8.85 6.33
C PHE A 148 -9.15 7.35 6.53
N ALA A 149 -9.58 6.78 7.65
CA ALA A 149 -9.39 5.36 7.94
C ALA A 149 -10.05 4.45 6.89
N VAL A 150 -11.29 4.77 6.47
CA VAL A 150 -11.99 4.04 5.41
C VAL A 150 -11.26 4.19 4.08
N SER A 151 -10.86 5.41 3.72
CA SER A 151 -10.12 5.70 2.49
C SER A 151 -8.76 5.00 2.46
N ALA A 152 -8.02 5.02 3.57
CA ALA A 152 -6.73 4.33 3.71
C ALA A 152 -6.90 2.80 3.58
N PHE A 153 -7.94 2.24 4.18
CA PHE A 153 -8.26 0.82 4.03
C PHE A 153 -8.57 0.44 2.57
N LEU A 154 -9.42 1.20 1.89
CA LEU A 154 -9.71 0.99 0.47
C LEU A 154 -8.45 1.15 -0.38
N GLY A 155 -7.64 2.16 -0.11
CA GLY A 155 -6.38 2.41 -0.81
C GLY A 155 -5.39 1.24 -0.70
N GLN A 156 -5.31 0.59 0.46
CA GLN A 156 -4.48 -0.59 0.65
C GLN A 156 -5.00 -1.80 -0.14
N TRP A 157 -6.32 -1.98 -0.25
CA TRP A 157 -6.88 -3.03 -1.09
C TRP A 157 -6.66 -2.76 -2.59
N VAL A 158 -6.72 -1.50 -3.04
CA VAL A 158 -6.34 -1.14 -4.41
C VAL A 158 -4.88 -1.53 -4.66
N LEU A 159 -3.96 -1.16 -3.77
CA LEU A 159 -2.55 -1.51 -3.88
C LEU A 159 -2.34 -3.02 -3.93
N TYR A 160 -2.96 -3.76 -3.01
CA TYR A 160 -2.89 -5.22 -2.97
C TYR A 160 -3.30 -5.86 -4.31
N TYR A 161 -4.42 -5.46 -4.88
CA TYR A 161 -4.88 -6.03 -6.15
C TYR A 161 -4.02 -5.62 -7.35
N VAL A 162 -3.46 -4.42 -7.35
CA VAL A 162 -2.50 -4.00 -8.38
C VAL A 162 -1.24 -4.88 -8.33
N MET A 163 -0.68 -5.07 -7.14
CA MET A 163 0.50 -5.93 -6.94
C MET A 163 0.21 -7.39 -7.33
N LEU A 164 -0.94 -7.92 -6.89
CA LEU A 164 -1.38 -9.27 -7.23
C LEU A 164 -1.57 -9.46 -8.73
N ALA A 165 -2.12 -8.46 -9.45
CA ALA A 165 -2.30 -8.54 -10.90
C ALA A 165 -0.95 -8.68 -11.62
N ILE A 166 0.06 -7.90 -11.22
CA ILE A 166 1.41 -7.98 -11.79
C ILE A 166 2.11 -9.30 -11.40
N ASP A 167 1.95 -9.75 -10.15
CA ASP A 167 2.53 -11.03 -9.74
C ASP A 167 1.95 -12.20 -10.55
N GLN A 168 0.66 -12.15 -10.87
CA GLN A 168 0.02 -13.17 -11.71
C GLN A 168 0.51 -13.20 -13.16
N LEU A 169 1.16 -12.14 -13.68
CA LEU A 169 1.73 -12.17 -15.03
C LEU A 169 2.84 -13.20 -15.17
N CYS A 170 3.45 -13.64 -14.06
CA CYS A 170 4.47 -14.70 -14.08
C CYS A 170 3.98 -16.01 -14.70
N PHE A 171 2.68 -16.29 -14.68
CA PHE A 171 2.12 -17.46 -15.37
C PHE A 171 2.33 -17.46 -16.90
N TRP A 172 2.57 -16.29 -17.48
CA TRP A 172 2.81 -16.13 -18.92
C TRP A 172 4.25 -15.81 -19.26
N THR A 173 4.94 -15.04 -18.41
CA THR A 173 6.29 -14.54 -18.68
C THR A 173 7.38 -15.33 -18.01
N LEU A 174 7.04 -16.18 -17.00
CA LEU A 174 7.97 -16.88 -16.11
C LEU A 174 8.97 -15.95 -15.39
N ARG A 175 8.82 -14.64 -15.55
CA ARG A 175 9.62 -13.57 -14.94
C ARG A 175 8.74 -12.34 -14.75
N ASN A 176 8.74 -11.77 -13.57
CA ASN A 176 8.00 -10.53 -13.31
C ASN A 176 8.85 -9.46 -12.60
N GLY A 177 10.10 -9.75 -12.27
CA GLY A 177 10.95 -8.86 -11.46
C GLY A 177 11.08 -7.45 -12.05
N ALA A 178 11.35 -7.32 -13.35
CA ALA A 178 11.43 -6.01 -14.00
C ALA A 178 10.08 -5.28 -14.02
N ALA A 179 8.98 -5.99 -14.33
CA ALA A 179 7.63 -5.42 -14.32
C ALA A 179 7.24 -4.95 -12.91
N MET A 180 7.58 -5.73 -11.89
CA MET A 180 7.32 -5.37 -10.50
C MET A 180 8.11 -4.12 -10.08
N LEU A 181 9.39 -4.02 -10.49
CA LEU A 181 10.22 -2.87 -10.17
C LEU A 181 9.70 -1.58 -10.83
N ILE A 182 9.30 -1.65 -12.10
CA ILE A 182 8.67 -0.53 -12.82
C ILE A 182 7.35 -0.15 -12.12
N LEU A 183 6.53 -1.14 -11.75
CA LEU A 183 5.28 -0.90 -11.06
C LEU A 183 5.51 -0.19 -9.72
N ILE A 184 6.45 -0.67 -8.89
CA ILE A 184 6.76 -0.07 -7.59
C ILE A 184 7.19 1.40 -7.78
N PHE A 185 8.06 1.67 -8.75
CA PHE A 185 8.48 3.04 -9.05
C PHE A 185 7.30 3.91 -9.50
N ALA A 186 6.53 3.46 -10.49
CA ALA A 186 5.37 4.17 -11.00
C ALA A 186 4.32 4.42 -9.91
N GLN A 187 4.07 3.41 -9.09
CA GLN A 187 3.12 3.47 -8.00
C GLN A 187 3.56 4.48 -6.92
N ASN A 188 4.84 4.51 -6.53
CA ASN A 188 5.33 5.48 -5.56
C ASN A 188 5.31 6.91 -6.10
N LEU A 189 5.60 7.09 -7.39
CA LEU A 189 5.54 8.40 -8.05
C LEU A 189 4.08 8.89 -8.19
N LEU A 190 3.20 8.05 -8.75
CA LEU A 190 1.83 8.41 -9.09
C LEU A 190 0.87 8.41 -7.90
N SER A 191 1.27 7.82 -6.77
CA SER A 191 0.49 7.86 -5.53
C SER A 191 0.87 9.01 -4.59
N GLY A 192 1.92 9.77 -4.91
CA GLY A 192 2.36 10.87 -4.07
C GLY A 192 3.22 10.48 -2.87
N VAL A 193 3.88 9.31 -2.90
CA VAL A 193 4.84 8.89 -1.86
C VAL A 193 6.10 9.74 -1.90
N TYR A 194 6.67 9.97 -3.09
CA TYR A 194 7.91 10.74 -3.23
C TYR A 194 7.71 12.24 -3.03
N ALA A 195 6.61 12.76 -3.56
CA ALA A 195 6.19 14.14 -3.36
C ALA A 195 4.66 14.23 -3.51
N PRO A 196 4.00 15.09 -2.74
CA PRO A 196 2.59 15.35 -2.91
C PRO A 196 2.25 15.71 -4.35
N LEU A 197 1.17 15.16 -4.90
CA LEU A 197 0.87 15.30 -6.34
C LEU A 197 0.59 16.73 -6.77
N TRP A 198 0.17 17.61 -5.88
CA TRP A 198 -0.07 19.03 -6.20
C TRP A 198 1.18 19.86 -6.53
N PHE A 199 2.39 19.29 -6.39
CA PHE A 199 3.63 19.91 -6.88
C PHE A 199 3.93 19.56 -8.33
N PHE A 200 3.18 18.63 -8.91
CA PHE A 200 3.32 18.26 -10.33
C PHE A 200 2.42 19.13 -11.21
N PRO A 201 2.73 19.26 -12.50
CA PRO A 201 1.89 19.98 -13.47
C PRO A 201 0.49 19.35 -13.59
N ASP A 202 -0.52 20.16 -13.95
CA ASP A 202 -1.93 19.72 -14.03
C ASP A 202 -2.15 18.55 -14.97
N TRP A 203 -1.44 18.49 -16.09
CA TRP A 203 -1.51 17.36 -17.01
C TRP A 203 -1.11 16.03 -16.35
N PHE A 204 -0.09 16.07 -15.45
CA PHE A 204 0.37 14.88 -14.73
C PHE A 204 -0.66 14.44 -13.68
N ILE A 205 -1.23 15.39 -12.94
CA ILE A 205 -2.29 15.13 -11.95
C ILE A 205 -3.51 14.52 -12.64
N THR A 206 -3.93 15.10 -13.78
CA THR A 206 -5.07 14.61 -14.57
C THR A 206 -4.80 13.20 -15.10
N MET A 207 -3.64 12.97 -15.73
CA MET A 207 -3.26 11.66 -16.24
C MET A 207 -3.23 10.59 -15.13
N SER A 208 -2.62 10.90 -13.99
CA SER A 208 -2.53 9.98 -12.86
C SER A 208 -3.89 9.71 -12.21
N GLY A 209 -4.86 10.62 -12.37
CA GLY A 209 -6.24 10.46 -11.89
C GLY A 209 -7.02 9.34 -12.59
N PHE A 210 -6.66 9.02 -13.85
CA PHE A 210 -7.22 7.86 -14.57
C PHE A 210 -6.62 6.52 -14.14
N LEU A 211 -5.63 6.53 -13.25
CA LEU A 211 -4.95 5.34 -12.77
C LEU A 211 -5.30 5.06 -11.30
N PRO A 212 -5.20 3.81 -10.83
CA PRO A 212 -5.58 3.46 -9.47
C PRO A 212 -4.61 3.99 -8.41
N PHE A 213 -3.48 4.58 -8.82
CA PHE A 213 -2.38 4.89 -7.91
C PHE A 213 -2.69 6.03 -6.94
N GLN A 214 -3.37 7.11 -7.38
CA GLN A 214 -3.79 8.19 -6.48
C GLN A 214 -4.70 7.69 -5.35
N ALA A 215 -5.58 6.74 -5.66
CA ALA A 215 -6.49 6.11 -4.72
C ALA A 215 -5.78 5.38 -3.58
N THR A 216 -4.50 5.00 -3.75
CA THR A 216 -3.75 4.21 -2.76
C THR A 216 -3.19 5.04 -1.61
N LEU A 217 -2.85 6.31 -1.82
CA LEU A 217 -2.23 7.16 -0.80
C LEU A 217 -2.62 8.64 -0.89
N SER A 218 -2.59 9.24 -2.09
CA SER A 218 -2.84 10.67 -2.25
C SER A 218 -4.24 11.07 -1.78
N VAL A 219 -5.27 10.29 -2.15
CA VAL A 219 -6.65 10.55 -1.73
C VAL A 219 -6.81 10.49 -0.20
N PRO A 220 -6.44 9.39 0.49
CA PRO A 220 -6.57 9.34 1.95
C PRO A 220 -5.79 10.47 2.65
N LEU A 221 -4.55 10.75 2.25
CA LEU A 221 -3.77 11.80 2.89
C LEU A 221 -4.32 13.20 2.59
N SER A 222 -4.85 13.44 1.40
CA SER A 222 -5.52 14.71 1.06
C SER A 222 -6.80 14.95 1.88
N LEU A 223 -7.54 13.89 2.19
CA LEU A 223 -8.66 13.94 3.14
C LEU A 223 -8.18 14.26 4.56
N TYR A 224 -7.08 13.64 5.00
CA TYR A 224 -6.52 13.86 6.33
C TYR A 224 -6.09 15.30 6.55
N VAL A 225 -5.31 15.87 5.62
CA VAL A 225 -4.80 17.24 5.73
C VAL A 225 -5.84 18.31 5.39
N GLY A 226 -7.04 17.90 4.94
CA GLY A 226 -8.17 18.79 4.61
C GLY A 226 -8.02 19.51 3.28
N ARG A 227 -7.24 18.96 2.33
CA ARG A 227 -7.19 19.43 0.95
C ARG A 227 -8.44 18.99 0.17
N ILE A 228 -8.95 17.79 0.45
CA ILE A 228 -10.26 17.33 0.01
C ILE A 228 -11.21 17.55 1.18
N GLU A 229 -12.27 18.28 0.94
CA GLU A 229 -13.29 18.54 1.96
C GLU A 229 -14.10 17.28 2.27
N LEU A 230 -14.68 17.24 3.46
CA LEU A 230 -15.50 16.10 3.88
C LEU A 230 -16.75 15.92 3.00
N SER A 231 -17.29 17.01 2.46
CA SER A 231 -18.38 17.04 1.47
C SER A 231 -18.03 16.24 0.20
N ASP A 232 -16.77 16.30 -0.24
CA ASP A 232 -16.29 15.67 -1.46
C ASP A 232 -15.71 14.26 -1.24
N ALA A 233 -15.71 13.80 0.01
CA ALA A 233 -15.18 12.48 0.36
C ALA A 233 -15.98 11.32 -0.27
N GLY A 234 -17.30 11.46 -0.37
CA GLY A 234 -18.19 10.43 -0.93
C GLY A 234 -17.81 9.99 -2.33
N PRO A 235 -17.69 10.90 -3.31
CA PRO A 235 -17.21 10.57 -4.65
C PRO A 235 -15.83 9.89 -4.67
N GLN A 236 -14.89 10.36 -3.84
CA GLN A 236 -13.54 9.77 -3.77
C GLN A 236 -13.57 8.32 -3.24
N LEU A 237 -14.34 8.06 -2.18
CA LEU A 237 -14.53 6.72 -1.65
C LEU A 237 -15.22 5.80 -2.68
N ALA A 238 -16.18 6.32 -3.45
CA ALA A 238 -16.84 5.57 -4.51
C ALA A 238 -15.86 5.17 -5.62
N VAL A 239 -14.98 6.08 -6.04
CA VAL A 239 -13.91 5.78 -7.01
C VAL A 239 -12.93 4.73 -6.47
N GLN A 240 -12.52 4.84 -5.20
CA GLN A 240 -11.67 3.83 -4.56
C GLN A 240 -12.35 2.45 -4.52
N ALA A 241 -13.63 2.41 -4.12
CA ALA A 241 -14.41 1.16 -4.09
C ALA A 241 -14.56 0.56 -5.50
N ALA A 242 -14.81 1.40 -6.51
CA ALA A 242 -14.88 0.95 -7.91
C ALA A 242 -13.55 0.34 -8.38
N TRP A 243 -12.41 0.94 -8.03
CA TRP A 243 -11.08 0.37 -8.31
C TRP A 243 -10.87 -0.97 -7.60
N VAL A 244 -11.24 -1.09 -6.32
CA VAL A 244 -11.15 -2.37 -5.58
C VAL A 244 -11.95 -3.45 -6.31
N VAL A 245 -13.19 -3.17 -6.71
CA VAL A 245 -14.04 -4.13 -7.42
C VAL A 245 -13.47 -4.49 -8.79
N ALA A 246 -13.07 -3.50 -9.58
CA ALA A 246 -12.53 -3.71 -10.93
C ALA A 246 -11.25 -4.56 -10.90
N LEU A 247 -10.32 -4.24 -10.01
CA LEU A 247 -9.07 -4.98 -9.85
C LEU A 247 -9.28 -6.38 -9.24
N ALA A 248 -10.23 -6.53 -8.32
CA ALA A 248 -10.61 -7.84 -7.79
C ALA A 248 -11.19 -8.75 -8.88
N LEU A 249 -12.02 -8.21 -9.78
CA LEU A 249 -12.54 -8.95 -10.93
C LEU A 249 -11.42 -9.30 -11.93
N LEU A 250 -10.53 -8.35 -12.21
CA LEU A 250 -9.37 -8.57 -13.07
C LEU A 250 -8.48 -9.71 -12.55
N THR A 251 -8.09 -9.66 -11.27
CA THR A 251 -7.24 -10.69 -10.67
C THR A 251 -7.91 -12.06 -10.63
N ARG A 252 -9.24 -12.11 -10.41
CA ARG A 252 -10.00 -13.36 -10.52
C ARG A 252 -9.98 -13.93 -11.95
N LEU A 253 -10.12 -13.07 -12.94
CA LEU A 253 -10.09 -13.46 -14.36
C LEU A 253 -8.70 -13.97 -14.76
N LEU A 254 -7.66 -13.25 -14.37
CA LEU A 254 -6.26 -13.66 -14.59
C LEU A 254 -5.99 -15.03 -13.96
N TRP A 255 -6.42 -15.22 -12.70
CA TRP A 255 -6.25 -16.52 -12.02
C TRP A 255 -6.96 -17.66 -12.72
N ARG A 256 -8.20 -17.45 -13.16
CA ARG A 256 -8.96 -18.49 -13.90
C ARG A 256 -8.26 -18.88 -15.19
N ARG A 257 -7.67 -17.91 -15.90
CA ARG A 257 -6.90 -18.18 -17.12
C ARG A 257 -5.58 -18.87 -16.83
N ALA A 258 -4.88 -18.44 -15.78
CA ALA A 258 -3.62 -19.02 -15.33
C ALA A 258 -3.76 -20.50 -14.91
N ALA A 259 -4.81 -20.83 -14.18
CA ALA A 259 -5.08 -22.20 -13.71
C ALA A 259 -5.16 -23.21 -14.87
N ARG A 260 -5.76 -22.81 -16.00
CA ARG A 260 -5.83 -23.66 -17.20
C ARG A 260 -4.46 -23.94 -17.81
N ARG A 261 -3.51 -23.00 -17.67
CA ARG A 261 -2.17 -23.09 -18.23
C ARG A 261 -1.24 -23.96 -17.38
N VAL A 262 -1.38 -23.90 -16.06
CA VAL A 262 -0.60 -24.73 -15.12
C VAL A 262 -0.91 -26.21 -15.34
N ILE A 263 -2.17 -26.58 -15.58
CA ILE A 263 -2.59 -27.96 -15.82
C ILE A 263 -1.99 -28.49 -17.13
N SER A 264 -1.80 -27.65 -18.16
CA SER A 264 -1.25 -28.09 -19.45
C SER A 264 0.28 -28.27 -19.47
N GLN A 265 1.00 -27.75 -18.48
CA GLN A 265 2.46 -27.87 -18.38
C GLN A 265 2.92 -28.94 -17.39
N GLY A 266 2.04 -29.48 -16.61
CA GLY A 266 2.32 -30.50 -15.57
C GLY A 266 1.63 -31.84 -15.79
N GLY A 267 1.00 -32.06 -16.94
CA GLY A 267 0.34 -33.32 -17.32
C GLY A 267 1.00 -33.97 -18.51
#